data_4cba0121e7b303e40e263b1825132ba0
#
_entry.id   4cba0121e7b303e40e263b1825132ba0
#
_cell.length_a   1.000
_cell.length_b   1.000
_cell.length_c   1.000
_cell.angle_alpha   90.00
_cell.angle_beta   90.00
_cell.angle_gamma   90.00
#
_symmetry.space_group_name_H-M   'P 1'
#
loop_
_entity.id
_entity.type
_entity.pdbx_description
1 polymer ?
#
loop_
_entity_poly.entity_id
_entity_poly.type
_entity_poly.pdbx_seq_one_letter_code
_entity_poly.pdbx_strand_id
1 'polypeptide(L)'
;MRKILLASVILISGGTAAAQAADGDAAAGKSVFNTCKACHTIEAGGPNRVGPNLHGIVGRKAGSVDGFSYSTAVKDAGYDWDEQKLDTYLKDPKAALPGNKMAFAGVKDDAKRADLIAYLKSESK
;
A
#
# COMPACT_ATOMS: atom_id res chain seq x y z
N MET A 1 12.65 64.63 21.75
CA MET A 1 12.42 63.25 22.18
C MET A 1 11.80 62.50 20.99
N ARG A 2 12.60 61.72 20.34
CA ARG A 2 12.15 60.91 19.19
C ARG A 2 11.67 59.56 19.72
N LYS A 3 10.38 59.29 19.57
CA LYS A 3 9.81 57.98 19.89
C LYS A 3 10.07 57.04 18.69
N ILE A 4 10.92 56.06 18.89
CA ILE A 4 11.16 54.98 17.92
C ILE A 4 10.09 53.93 18.16
N LEU A 5 9.17 53.82 17.22
CA LEU A 5 8.20 52.72 17.17
C LEU A 5 8.89 51.50 16.55
N LEU A 6 9.21 50.52 17.35
CA LEU A 6 9.64 49.21 16.90
C LEU A 6 8.41 48.46 16.39
N ALA A 7 8.30 48.36 15.07
CA ALA A 7 7.33 47.48 14.47
C ALA A 7 7.84 46.05 14.58
N SER A 8 7.20 45.28 15.44
CA SER A 8 7.43 43.82 15.50
C SER A 8 6.86 43.17 14.25
N VAL A 9 7.74 42.73 13.36
CA VAL A 9 7.36 41.88 12.24
C VAL A 9 7.14 40.46 12.80
N ILE A 10 5.88 40.06 12.91
CA ILE A 10 5.53 38.68 13.20
C ILE A 10 5.72 37.92 11.90
N LEU A 11 6.81 37.16 11.78
CA LEU A 11 6.96 36.15 10.75
C LEU A 11 6.00 35.02 11.09
N ILE A 12 4.86 35.00 10.41
CA ILE A 12 4.02 33.83 10.37
C ILE A 12 4.72 32.85 9.43
N SER A 13 5.52 31.94 9.98
CA SER A 13 5.98 30.78 9.25
C SER A 13 4.76 29.90 9.00
N GLY A 14 4.13 30.11 7.84
CA GLY A 14 3.12 29.22 7.32
C GLY A 14 3.78 27.89 7.02
N GLY A 15 3.75 26.96 7.99
CA GLY A 15 4.07 25.57 7.71
C GLY A 15 3.05 25.07 6.70
N THR A 16 3.46 24.94 5.45
CA THR A 16 2.74 24.11 4.51
C THR A 16 2.83 22.69 5.05
N ALA A 17 1.77 22.27 5.75
CA ALA A 17 1.55 20.85 5.93
C ALA A 17 1.45 20.29 4.52
N ALA A 18 2.52 19.66 4.03
CA ALA A 18 2.42 18.83 2.86
C ALA A 18 1.27 17.87 3.14
N ALA A 19 0.19 18.00 2.37
CA ALA A 19 -0.86 17.01 2.38
C ALA A 19 -0.18 15.70 1.98
N GLN A 20 0.28 14.94 2.95
CA GLN A 20 0.68 13.58 2.72
C GLN A 20 -0.59 12.91 2.21
N ALA A 21 -0.56 12.43 0.97
CA ALA A 21 -1.54 11.48 0.48
C ALA A 21 -1.77 10.53 1.64
N ALA A 22 -3.00 10.47 2.14
CA ALA A 22 -3.35 9.90 3.42
C ALA A 22 -2.60 8.60 3.64
N ASP A 23 -1.52 8.66 4.42
CA ASP A 23 -0.89 7.46 4.95
C ASP A 23 -1.98 6.78 5.76
N GLY A 24 -2.32 5.55 5.37
CA GLY A 24 -3.31 4.79 6.07
C GLY A 24 -2.82 4.40 7.46
N ASP A 25 -3.74 3.92 8.26
CA ASP A 25 -3.48 3.37 9.58
C ASP A 25 -3.21 1.85 9.45
N ALA A 26 -2.00 1.41 9.78
CA ALA A 26 -1.62 0.00 9.72
C ALA A 26 -2.46 -0.88 10.66
N ALA A 27 -2.85 -0.38 11.84
CA ALA A 27 -3.70 -1.14 12.76
C ALA A 27 -5.10 -1.36 12.18
N ALA A 28 -5.69 -0.35 11.55
CA ALA A 28 -6.96 -0.49 10.82
C ALA A 28 -6.78 -1.37 9.58
N GLY A 29 -5.65 -1.27 8.90
CA GLY A 29 -5.31 -2.10 7.74
C GLY A 29 -5.21 -3.59 8.06
N LYS A 30 -4.77 -3.94 9.25
CA LYS A 30 -4.77 -5.32 9.73
C LYS A 30 -6.17 -5.93 9.72
N SER A 31 -7.18 -5.15 10.07
CA SER A 31 -8.58 -5.58 10.02
C SER A 31 -9.07 -5.73 8.57
N VAL A 32 -8.68 -4.84 7.67
CA VAL A 32 -8.98 -4.96 6.24
C VAL A 32 -8.32 -6.19 5.65
N PHE A 33 -7.09 -6.52 6.07
CA PHE A 33 -6.35 -7.70 5.63
C PHE A 33 -7.05 -9.03 5.95
N ASN A 34 -7.98 -9.06 6.90
CA ASN A 34 -8.73 -10.27 7.21
C ASN A 34 -9.43 -10.87 5.97
N THR A 35 -9.83 -10.06 5.01
CA THR A 35 -10.41 -10.53 3.74
C THR A 35 -9.37 -11.22 2.84
N CYS A 36 -8.10 -10.93 3.03
CA CYS A 36 -6.98 -11.50 2.26
C CYS A 36 -6.50 -12.84 2.84
N LYS A 37 -6.74 -13.08 4.13
CA LYS A 37 -6.28 -14.27 4.86
C LYS A 37 -6.87 -15.59 4.35
N ALA A 38 -7.99 -15.53 3.65
CA ALA A 38 -8.57 -16.72 3.03
C ALA A 38 -7.61 -17.37 2.02
N CYS A 39 -6.76 -16.56 1.38
CA CYS A 39 -5.88 -16.98 0.30
C CYS A 39 -4.39 -16.69 0.53
N HIS A 40 -4.06 -15.78 1.45
CA HIS A 40 -2.69 -15.31 1.66
C HIS A 40 -2.24 -15.47 3.10
N THR A 41 -0.94 -15.68 3.29
CA THR A 41 -0.25 -15.49 4.56
C THR A 41 0.57 -14.19 4.53
N ILE A 42 0.93 -13.64 5.67
CA ILE A 42 1.68 -12.39 5.79
C ILE A 42 2.95 -12.52 6.63
N GLU A 43 3.01 -13.51 7.51
CA GLU A 43 4.18 -13.73 8.36
C GLU A 43 5.42 -14.09 7.55
N ALA A 44 6.58 -13.68 8.03
CA ALA A 44 7.87 -14.05 7.42
C ALA A 44 8.00 -15.58 7.40
N GLY A 45 8.34 -16.13 6.22
CA GLY A 45 8.45 -17.58 6.05
C GLY A 45 7.12 -18.33 6.03
N GLY A 46 6.00 -17.63 6.03
CA GLY A 46 4.68 -18.25 5.90
C GLY A 46 4.50 -18.98 4.56
N PRO A 47 3.66 -20.02 4.53
CA PRO A 47 3.45 -20.81 3.31
C PRO A 47 2.67 -20.02 2.25
N ASN A 48 2.92 -20.36 0.98
CA ASN A 48 2.00 -20.00 -0.09
C ASN A 48 0.72 -20.83 0.04
N ARG A 49 -0.41 -20.23 -0.29
CA ARG A 49 -1.73 -20.88 -0.28
C ARG A 49 -2.38 -20.72 -1.65
N VAL A 50 -3.65 -20.36 -1.72
CA VAL A 50 -4.29 -20.00 -3.00
C VAL A 50 -3.57 -18.82 -3.66
N GLY A 51 -3.12 -17.86 -2.84
CA GLY A 51 -2.23 -16.78 -3.23
C GLY A 51 -0.84 -16.91 -2.59
N PRO A 52 0.14 -16.11 -3.03
CA PRO A 52 1.48 -16.14 -2.48
C PRO A 52 1.53 -15.52 -1.08
N ASN A 53 2.55 -15.87 -0.30
CA ASN A 53 2.87 -15.15 0.92
C ASN A 53 3.13 -13.68 0.61
N LEU A 54 2.58 -12.78 1.41
CA LEU A 54 2.64 -11.33 1.18
C LEU A 54 3.68 -10.60 2.06
N HIS A 55 4.44 -11.33 2.87
CA HIS A 55 5.50 -10.70 3.64
C HIS A 55 6.53 -10.05 2.70
N GLY A 56 6.84 -8.79 2.95
CA GLY A 56 7.78 -8.05 2.10
C GLY A 56 7.22 -7.65 0.74
N ILE A 57 5.90 -7.64 0.56
CA ILE A 57 5.30 -7.31 -0.75
C ILE A 57 5.63 -5.90 -1.23
N VAL A 58 5.71 -4.93 -0.31
CA VAL A 58 6.06 -3.55 -0.68
C VAL A 58 7.54 -3.49 -1.05
N GLY A 59 7.82 -3.18 -2.29
CA GLY A 59 9.16 -3.17 -2.88
C GLY A 59 9.59 -4.48 -3.53
N ARG A 60 8.75 -5.51 -3.50
CA ARG A 60 9.05 -6.82 -4.10
C ARG A 60 8.66 -6.83 -5.58
N LYS A 61 9.51 -7.45 -6.41
CA LYS A 61 9.19 -7.67 -7.81
C LYS A 61 7.92 -8.52 -7.96
N ALA A 62 7.01 -8.09 -8.81
CA ALA A 62 5.81 -8.86 -9.13
C ALA A 62 6.17 -10.23 -9.70
N GLY A 63 5.47 -11.26 -9.23
CA GLY A 63 5.68 -12.61 -9.71
C GLY A 63 6.95 -13.30 -9.21
N SER A 64 7.55 -12.83 -8.11
CA SER A 64 8.89 -13.26 -7.67
C SER A 64 8.93 -14.22 -6.49
N VAL A 65 7.81 -14.56 -5.85
CA VAL A 65 7.83 -15.51 -4.73
C VAL A 65 8.13 -16.92 -5.23
N ASP A 66 9.16 -17.51 -4.66
CA ASP A 66 9.56 -18.88 -4.99
C ASP A 66 8.45 -19.88 -4.67
N GLY A 67 8.28 -20.86 -5.56
CA GLY A 67 7.34 -21.94 -5.35
C GLY A 67 5.87 -21.59 -5.57
N PHE A 68 5.54 -20.34 -5.93
CA PHE A 68 4.17 -19.97 -6.27
C PHE A 68 3.97 -19.92 -7.79
N SER A 69 2.87 -20.50 -8.25
CA SER A 69 2.48 -20.50 -9.66
C SER A 69 1.63 -19.27 -9.98
N TYR A 70 2.27 -18.22 -10.50
CA TYR A 70 1.60 -16.98 -10.87
C TYR A 70 0.84 -17.10 -12.20
N SER A 71 -0.18 -16.26 -12.38
CA SER A 71 -0.73 -15.99 -13.70
C SER A 71 0.35 -15.37 -14.60
N THR A 72 0.23 -15.57 -15.90
CA THR A 72 1.11 -14.91 -16.87
C THR A 72 1.06 -13.39 -16.73
N ALA A 73 -0.12 -12.82 -16.47
CA ALA A 73 -0.29 -11.39 -16.27
C ALA A 73 0.58 -10.84 -15.13
N VAL A 74 0.61 -11.52 -13.98
CA VAL A 74 1.42 -11.09 -12.84
C VAL A 74 2.90 -11.37 -13.08
N LYS A 75 3.23 -12.53 -13.64
CA LYS A 75 4.61 -12.92 -13.97
C LYS A 75 5.27 -11.95 -14.93
N ASP A 76 4.53 -11.48 -15.92
CA ASP A 76 5.02 -10.61 -16.98
C ASP A 76 4.79 -9.11 -16.69
N ALA A 77 4.30 -8.76 -15.50
CA ALA A 77 4.02 -7.37 -15.13
C ALA A 77 5.25 -6.46 -15.23
N GLY A 78 6.43 -6.97 -14.88
CA GLY A 78 7.71 -6.29 -15.12
C GLY A 78 7.99 -5.09 -14.20
N TYR A 79 7.32 -5.00 -13.06
CA TYR A 79 7.51 -3.93 -12.08
C TYR A 79 7.60 -4.45 -10.65
N ASP A 80 8.08 -3.60 -9.77
CA ASP A 80 8.06 -3.85 -8.33
C ASP A 80 6.74 -3.35 -7.74
N TRP A 81 6.23 -4.06 -6.73
CA TRP A 81 5.07 -3.63 -5.98
C TRP A 81 5.41 -2.45 -5.09
N ASP A 82 5.30 -1.24 -5.59
CA ASP A 82 5.31 -0.03 -4.78
C ASP A 82 3.90 0.30 -4.27
N GLU A 83 3.80 1.30 -3.40
CA GLU A 83 2.51 1.69 -2.82
C GLU A 83 1.49 2.12 -3.89
N GLN A 84 1.94 2.81 -4.94
CA GLN A 84 1.08 3.27 -6.04
C GLN A 84 0.58 2.10 -6.89
N LYS A 85 1.45 1.15 -7.21
CA LYS A 85 1.06 -0.07 -7.94
C LYS A 85 0.07 -0.91 -7.15
N LEU A 86 0.30 -1.04 -5.83
CA LEU A 86 -0.62 -1.72 -4.94
C LEU A 86 -1.97 -1.00 -4.86
N ASP A 87 -1.98 0.31 -4.78
CA ASP A 87 -3.22 1.10 -4.76
C ASP A 87 -4.07 0.84 -6.01
N THR A 88 -3.47 0.93 -7.17
CA THR A 88 -4.16 0.68 -8.45
C THR A 88 -4.65 -0.76 -8.55
N TYR A 89 -3.81 -1.72 -8.18
CA TYR A 89 -4.15 -3.14 -8.26
C TYR A 89 -5.24 -3.55 -7.26
N LEU A 90 -5.12 -3.12 -6.01
CA LEU A 90 -6.07 -3.47 -4.96
C LEU A 90 -7.43 -2.78 -5.12
N LYS A 91 -7.49 -1.68 -5.86
CA LYS A 91 -8.76 -1.02 -6.20
C LYS A 91 -9.60 -1.86 -7.16
N ASP A 92 -8.97 -2.39 -8.18
CA ASP A 92 -9.61 -3.25 -9.18
C ASP A 92 -8.56 -4.16 -9.83
N PRO A 93 -8.35 -5.36 -9.27
CA PRO A 93 -7.32 -6.26 -9.77
C PRO A 93 -7.48 -6.65 -11.22
N LYS A 94 -8.71 -6.85 -11.68
CA LYS A 94 -8.98 -7.27 -13.07
C LYS A 94 -8.70 -6.15 -14.06
N ALA A 95 -8.99 -4.91 -13.69
CA ALA A 95 -8.70 -3.75 -14.53
C ALA A 95 -7.20 -3.44 -14.55
N ALA A 96 -6.52 -3.57 -13.40
CA ALA A 96 -5.10 -3.27 -13.27
C ALA A 96 -4.21 -4.31 -13.97
N LEU A 97 -4.53 -5.59 -13.84
CA LEU A 97 -3.81 -6.70 -14.48
C LEU A 97 -4.80 -7.70 -15.09
N PRO A 98 -5.32 -7.41 -16.29
CA PRO A 98 -6.19 -8.35 -16.99
C PRO A 98 -5.54 -9.72 -17.12
N GLY A 99 -6.29 -10.77 -16.79
CA GLY A 99 -5.78 -12.15 -16.83
C GLY A 99 -5.14 -12.64 -15.53
N ASN A 100 -5.08 -11.81 -14.47
CA ASN A 100 -4.67 -12.32 -13.17
C ASN A 100 -5.71 -13.32 -12.62
N LYS A 101 -5.23 -14.24 -11.78
CA LYS A 101 -6.04 -15.34 -11.24
C LYS A 101 -6.71 -15.03 -9.90
N MET A 102 -6.47 -13.86 -9.32
CA MET A 102 -7.00 -13.51 -8.01
C MET A 102 -8.50 -13.27 -8.08
N ALA A 103 -9.27 -14.11 -7.39
CA ALA A 103 -10.73 -13.99 -7.31
C ALA A 103 -11.13 -12.96 -6.25
N PHE A 104 -10.88 -11.70 -6.52
CA PHE A 104 -11.10 -10.59 -5.59
C PHE A 104 -11.54 -9.34 -6.34
N ALA A 105 -12.64 -8.75 -5.92
CA ALA A 105 -13.23 -7.60 -6.61
C ALA A 105 -12.49 -6.27 -6.36
N GLY A 106 -11.72 -6.21 -5.30
CA GLY A 106 -10.98 -5.02 -4.90
C GLY A 106 -11.50 -4.35 -3.63
N VAL A 107 -10.69 -3.48 -3.08
CA VAL A 107 -11.05 -2.58 -1.97
C VAL A 107 -11.43 -1.23 -2.58
N LYS A 108 -12.73 -0.95 -2.71
CA LYS A 108 -13.22 0.26 -3.40
C LYS A 108 -13.15 1.52 -2.54
N ASP A 109 -13.21 1.35 -1.21
CA ASP A 109 -13.08 2.46 -0.27
C ASP A 109 -11.62 2.91 -0.22
N ASP A 110 -11.38 4.19 -0.56
CA ASP A 110 -10.01 4.74 -0.64
C ASP A 110 -9.31 4.74 0.71
N ALA A 111 -10.01 5.04 1.81
CA ALA A 111 -9.43 5.06 3.15
C ALA A 111 -9.07 3.65 3.62
N LYS A 112 -9.94 2.68 3.43
CA LYS A 112 -9.65 1.27 3.77
C LYS A 112 -8.50 0.71 2.95
N ARG A 113 -8.42 1.08 1.68
CA ARG A 113 -7.31 0.65 0.81
C ARG A 113 -5.98 1.27 1.27
N ALA A 114 -5.97 2.54 1.64
CA ALA A 114 -4.79 3.19 2.21
C ALA A 114 -4.34 2.52 3.52
N ASP A 115 -5.29 2.16 4.38
CA ASP A 115 -5.02 1.43 5.63
C ASP A 115 -4.42 0.05 5.35
N LEU A 116 -4.96 -0.68 4.39
CA LEU A 116 -4.43 -1.98 3.98
C LEU A 116 -3.00 -1.87 3.47
N ILE A 117 -2.69 -0.89 2.63
CA ILE A 117 -1.35 -0.66 2.11
C ILE A 117 -0.38 -0.29 3.23
N ALA A 118 -0.80 0.53 4.19
CA ALA A 118 0.00 0.84 5.37
C ALA A 118 0.34 -0.42 6.18
N TYR A 119 -0.62 -1.32 6.34
CA TYR A 119 -0.39 -2.61 6.99
C TYR A 119 0.60 -3.48 6.21
N LEU A 120 0.42 -3.63 4.90
CA LEU A 120 1.35 -4.38 4.06
C LEU A 120 2.77 -3.81 4.13
N LYS A 121 2.89 -2.49 4.15
CA LYS A 121 4.17 -1.81 4.32
C LYS A 121 4.82 -2.12 5.67
N SER A 122 4.03 -2.14 6.75
CA SER A 122 4.53 -2.49 8.09
C SER A 122 5.06 -3.91 8.16
N GLU A 123 4.50 -4.84 7.39
CA GLU A 123 4.93 -6.24 7.28
C GLU A 123 6.02 -6.46 6.23
N SER A 124 6.56 -5.39 5.66
CA SER A 124 7.60 -5.44 4.62
C SER A 124 8.97 -4.94 5.10
N LYS A 125 9.10 -4.75 6.39
CA LYS A 125 10.34 -4.29 7.03
C LYS A 125 11.18 -5.47 7.53
#